data_95d3f15b1359c6c752e79fa5cf61529e
#
_entry.id   95d3f15b1359c6c752e79fa5cf61529e
#
_cell.length_a   1.000
_cell.length_b   1.000
_cell.length_c   1.000
_cell.angle_alpha   90.00
_cell.angle_beta   90.00
_cell.angle_gamma   90.00
#
_symmetry.space_group_name_H-M   'P 1'
#
loop_
_entity.id
_entity.type
_entity.pdbx_description
1 polymer ?
#
loop_
_entity_poly.entity_id
_entity_poly.type
_entity_poly.pdbx_seq_one_letter_code
_entity_poly.pdbx_strand_id
1 'polypeptide(L)'
;MIFNPQNTIKTGGRFAFLGDINAVAHPCLNKNIIKEFWYNFTFQSSTLNVCESKEFIFSIGNTKPLSLDGCDYSINIESEGICVCAENEKSLICGFMTLLDRFHAIEHDESLAIELECCQIKDKSMIQNRMVHFCIFPETELWELQRFIRFCGALKYTHVVLEFWGMLRYDCLKELAWPHAFTKDQIKPIIREANDIGLKIIPMFNHWGHASGGRVMHGKHVVLDQNPTLQTYFSDDGWCWDIRKSKVKNLLHQIRDELIELCGNGNYFHIGCDEAYNFEFTKENMNYICDFINEINEDMRSKNRRAIVWGDMFLSRHSHYNPSNKYTCNAPASEQEQYMLKRLSKDLIIADWQYDAVQSPVETAATFSQENFECLLCPWDRGFPQMRAVISTVKEQSLVGFLHTTWHTLSRGMPYVTLAAISSFESIDKCEMTQTRTYTAALLRKVMPTGSDYAKAGWSKIQVDNLW
;
A
#
# COMPACT_ATOMS: atom_id res chain seq x y z
N MET A 1 9.64 -17.71 -9.22
CA MET A 1 9.75 -16.38 -9.86
C MET A 1 8.40 -16.02 -10.45
N ILE A 2 7.78 -14.94 -10.00
CA ILE A 2 6.46 -14.49 -10.49
C ILE A 2 6.59 -13.14 -11.22
N PHE A 3 7.50 -12.25 -10.81
CA PHE A 3 7.78 -11.08 -11.61
C PHE A 3 8.53 -11.49 -12.89
N ASN A 4 7.84 -11.46 -14.01
CA ASN A 4 8.45 -11.57 -15.33
C ASN A 4 8.64 -10.15 -15.88
N PRO A 5 9.83 -9.56 -15.71
CA PRO A 5 10.11 -8.25 -16.30
C PRO A 5 9.86 -8.28 -17.82
N GLN A 6 9.28 -7.20 -18.34
CA GLN A 6 8.79 -7.13 -19.73
C GLN A 6 9.87 -7.50 -20.76
N ASN A 7 11.12 -7.15 -20.48
CA ASN A 7 12.25 -7.38 -21.36
C ASN A 7 13.35 -8.17 -20.63
N THR A 8 13.24 -9.48 -20.61
CA THR A 8 14.27 -10.38 -20.07
C THR A 8 14.92 -11.15 -21.25
N ILE A 9 16.21 -10.95 -21.45
CA ILE A 9 17.01 -11.65 -22.47
C ILE A 9 17.95 -12.60 -21.75
N LYS A 10 17.79 -13.91 -21.93
CA LYS A 10 18.72 -14.92 -21.43
C LYS A 10 20.00 -14.90 -22.26
N THR A 11 21.15 -14.80 -21.59
CA THR A 11 22.46 -14.72 -22.24
C THR A 11 23.24 -16.03 -22.19
N GLY A 12 22.70 -17.02 -21.45
CA GLY A 12 23.36 -18.31 -21.22
C GLY A 12 24.41 -18.24 -20.11
N GLY A 13 24.61 -19.35 -19.41
CA GLY A 13 25.48 -19.42 -18.25
C GLY A 13 24.77 -19.14 -16.92
N ARG A 14 25.54 -19.18 -15.85
CA ARG A 14 25.04 -18.98 -14.48
C ARG A 14 26.05 -18.20 -13.66
N PHE A 15 25.57 -17.37 -12.76
CA PHE A 15 26.33 -16.77 -11.68
C PHE A 15 25.96 -17.47 -10.38
N ALA A 16 26.95 -17.98 -9.66
CA ALA A 16 26.73 -18.65 -8.40
C ALA A 16 27.67 -18.10 -7.33
N PHE A 17 27.19 -18.04 -6.10
CA PHE A 17 28.00 -17.61 -4.97
C PHE A 17 27.63 -18.35 -3.69
N LEU A 18 28.60 -18.39 -2.78
CA LEU A 18 28.51 -18.99 -1.45
C LEU A 18 29.22 -18.09 -0.44
N GLY A 19 28.66 -17.97 0.77
CA GLY A 19 29.28 -17.19 1.85
C GLY A 19 29.22 -15.68 1.66
N ASP A 20 30.27 -14.98 2.08
CA ASP A 20 30.29 -13.51 2.14
C ASP A 20 30.48 -12.89 0.76
N ILE A 21 29.64 -11.91 0.44
CA ILE A 21 29.71 -11.17 -0.82
C ILE A 21 30.08 -9.72 -0.57
N ASN A 22 30.98 -9.19 -1.41
CA ASN A 22 31.30 -7.77 -1.45
C ASN A 22 30.51 -7.10 -2.58
N ALA A 23 29.78 -6.05 -2.25
CA ALA A 23 29.00 -5.25 -3.19
C ALA A 23 29.32 -3.77 -3.11
N VAL A 24 29.06 -3.06 -4.19
CA VAL A 24 29.07 -1.58 -4.24
C VAL A 24 27.63 -1.12 -4.45
N ALA A 25 27.14 -0.21 -3.63
CA ALA A 25 25.75 0.24 -3.68
C ALA A 25 25.62 1.75 -3.40
N HIS A 26 24.64 2.39 -4.06
CA HIS A 26 24.24 3.76 -3.74
C HIS A 26 23.63 3.81 -2.32
N PRO A 27 23.89 4.88 -1.51
CA PRO A 27 23.41 5.00 -0.13
C PRO A 27 21.88 4.96 0.05
N CYS A 28 21.07 5.18 -0.99
CA CYS A 28 19.62 5.02 -0.93
C CYS A 28 19.21 3.57 -0.64
N LEU A 29 20.04 2.61 -0.92
CA LEU A 29 19.93 1.25 -0.43
C LEU A 29 20.48 1.19 0.99
N ASN A 30 19.64 1.43 2.00
CA ASN A 30 20.06 1.43 3.40
C ASN A 30 20.82 0.14 3.75
N LYS A 31 22.09 0.28 4.13
CA LYS A 31 23.02 -0.85 4.32
C LYS A 31 22.49 -1.93 5.28
N ASN A 32 21.82 -1.52 6.36
CA ASN A 32 21.33 -2.47 7.35
C ASN A 32 20.15 -3.27 6.80
N ILE A 33 19.25 -2.59 6.11
CA ILE A 33 18.04 -3.21 5.54
C ILE A 33 18.41 -4.14 4.38
N ILE A 34 19.26 -3.70 3.44
CA ILE A 34 19.64 -4.56 2.32
C ILE A 34 20.45 -5.80 2.76
N LYS A 35 21.26 -5.70 3.84
CA LYS A 35 21.95 -6.84 4.43
C LYS A 35 20.97 -7.86 5.00
N GLU A 36 19.93 -7.40 5.69
CA GLU A 36 18.90 -8.26 6.23
C GLU A 36 18.06 -8.93 5.13
N PHE A 37 17.63 -8.16 4.12
CA PHE A 37 16.95 -8.73 2.95
C PHE A 37 17.85 -9.74 2.23
N TRP A 38 19.12 -9.40 1.98
CA TRP A 38 20.08 -10.31 1.37
C TRP A 38 20.16 -11.62 2.14
N TYR A 39 20.40 -11.56 3.46
CA TYR A 39 20.48 -12.72 4.32
C TYR A 39 19.23 -13.60 4.28
N ASN A 40 18.05 -12.99 4.33
CA ASN A 40 16.78 -13.71 4.26
C ASN A 40 16.54 -14.34 2.87
N PHE A 41 16.82 -13.59 1.80
CA PHE A 41 16.61 -14.08 0.42
C PHE A 41 17.63 -15.10 -0.02
N THR A 42 18.79 -15.14 0.60
CA THR A 42 19.81 -16.19 0.42
C THR A 42 19.64 -17.37 1.38
N PHE A 43 18.48 -17.49 2.00
CA PHE A 43 18.19 -18.58 2.96
C PHE A 43 19.21 -18.67 4.10
N GLN A 44 19.71 -17.52 4.55
CA GLN A 44 20.71 -17.36 5.61
C GLN A 44 22.08 -17.95 5.28
N SER A 45 22.37 -18.22 4.01
CA SER A 45 23.64 -18.83 3.57
C SER A 45 24.71 -17.81 3.17
N SER A 46 24.34 -16.53 3.04
CA SER A 46 25.25 -15.49 2.57
C SER A 46 25.08 -14.19 3.34
N THR A 47 26.17 -13.49 3.58
CA THR A 47 26.17 -12.12 4.11
C THR A 47 26.65 -11.12 3.06
N LEU A 48 26.28 -9.84 3.23
CA LEU A 48 26.57 -8.78 2.28
C LEU A 48 27.46 -7.72 2.94
N ASN A 49 28.65 -7.49 2.39
CA ASN A 49 29.53 -6.38 2.73
C ASN A 49 29.37 -5.27 1.69
N VAL A 50 29.04 -4.03 2.10
CA VAL A 50 28.65 -2.96 1.18
C VAL A 50 29.62 -1.78 1.27
N CYS A 51 30.24 -1.43 0.13
CA CYS A 51 30.92 -0.15 -0.11
C CYS A 51 29.95 0.83 -0.81
N GLU A 52 30.16 2.14 -0.61
CA GLU A 52 29.28 3.15 -1.16
C GLU A 52 29.65 3.55 -2.60
N SER A 53 28.62 3.80 -3.41
CA SER A 53 28.71 4.39 -4.75
C SER A 53 28.02 5.75 -4.78
N LYS A 54 28.48 6.64 -5.64
CA LYS A 54 27.78 7.89 -5.98
C LYS A 54 26.76 7.71 -7.11
N GLU A 55 26.89 6.63 -7.87
CA GLU A 55 25.98 6.30 -8.96
C GLU A 55 24.79 5.46 -8.43
N PHE A 56 23.64 5.57 -9.08
CA PHE A 56 22.46 4.77 -8.74
C PHE A 56 22.63 3.32 -9.21
N ILE A 57 23.54 2.60 -8.56
CA ILE A 57 23.87 1.21 -8.83
C ILE A 57 23.88 0.35 -7.57
N PHE A 58 23.67 -0.96 -7.79
CA PHE A 58 24.07 -2.04 -6.92
C PHE A 58 24.88 -3.04 -7.76
N SER A 59 26.11 -3.33 -7.41
CA SER A 59 26.94 -4.24 -8.18
C SER A 59 27.78 -5.19 -7.34
N ILE A 60 28.01 -6.36 -7.93
CA ILE A 60 28.89 -7.44 -7.42
C ILE A 60 29.81 -7.84 -8.57
N GLY A 61 31.12 -7.95 -8.31
CA GLY A 61 32.11 -8.28 -9.35
C GLY A 61 32.32 -7.16 -10.36
N ASN A 62 32.66 -7.50 -11.59
CA ASN A 62 33.07 -6.56 -12.62
C ASN A 62 32.06 -6.36 -13.75
N THR A 63 30.80 -6.67 -13.51
CA THR A 63 29.73 -6.53 -14.52
C THR A 63 29.38 -5.06 -14.76
N LYS A 64 29.23 -4.67 -16.01
CA LYS A 64 28.90 -3.31 -16.41
C LYS A 64 27.39 -3.05 -16.38
N PRO A 65 26.97 -1.81 -16.05
CA PRO A 65 25.57 -1.42 -16.15
C PRO A 65 25.09 -1.47 -17.61
N LEU A 66 23.82 -1.81 -17.79
CA LEU A 66 23.13 -1.69 -19.07
C LEU A 66 22.52 -0.30 -19.22
N SER A 67 22.36 0.15 -20.46
CA SER A 67 21.57 1.34 -20.77
C SER A 67 20.11 1.14 -20.36
N LEU A 68 19.46 2.17 -19.84
CA LEU A 68 18.08 2.11 -19.38
C LEU A 68 17.06 2.13 -20.51
N ASP A 69 17.34 2.86 -21.61
CA ASP A 69 16.50 2.97 -22.80
C ASP A 69 15.02 3.31 -22.47
N GLY A 70 14.82 4.20 -21.49
CA GLY A 70 13.50 4.62 -21.03
C GLY A 70 12.79 3.67 -20.07
N CYS A 71 13.49 2.66 -19.55
CA CYS A 71 13.05 1.80 -18.47
C CYS A 71 13.37 2.40 -17.09
N ASP A 72 12.67 1.98 -16.06
CA ASP A 72 12.88 2.46 -14.69
C ASP A 72 14.22 1.96 -14.12
N TYR A 73 14.57 0.72 -14.41
CA TYR A 73 15.84 0.08 -14.03
C TYR A 73 16.27 -0.99 -15.01
N SER A 74 17.54 -1.35 -14.94
CA SER A 74 18.12 -2.49 -15.67
C SER A 74 18.92 -3.39 -14.73
N ILE A 75 19.00 -4.69 -15.06
CA ILE A 75 19.82 -5.68 -14.35
C ILE A 75 20.64 -6.44 -15.38
N ASN A 76 21.95 -6.51 -15.18
CA ASN A 76 22.87 -7.33 -15.96
C ASN A 76 23.44 -8.42 -15.04
N ILE A 77 23.20 -9.68 -15.39
CA ILE A 77 23.73 -10.85 -14.66
C ILE A 77 24.64 -11.60 -15.63
N GLU A 78 25.92 -11.63 -15.33
CA GLU A 78 26.98 -12.33 -16.06
C GLU A 78 27.65 -13.36 -15.15
N SER A 79 28.43 -14.28 -15.71
CA SER A 79 29.16 -15.28 -14.92
C SER A 79 30.15 -14.67 -13.92
N GLU A 80 30.60 -13.43 -14.14
CA GLU A 80 31.61 -12.73 -13.33
C GLU A 80 31.00 -11.72 -12.36
N GLY A 81 29.68 -11.50 -12.38
CA GLY A 81 29.04 -10.54 -11.48
C GLY A 81 27.63 -10.12 -11.86
N ILE A 82 27.14 -9.12 -11.13
CA ILE A 82 25.81 -8.56 -11.26
C ILE A 82 25.91 -7.03 -11.24
N CYS A 83 25.12 -6.35 -12.06
CA CYS A 83 24.93 -4.91 -11.95
C CYS A 83 23.46 -4.56 -12.11
N VAL A 84 22.88 -3.89 -11.10
CA VAL A 84 21.58 -3.21 -11.15
C VAL A 84 21.86 -1.72 -11.34
N CYS A 85 21.21 -1.08 -12.29
CA CYS A 85 21.34 0.34 -12.59
C CYS A 85 19.94 0.99 -12.73
N ALA A 86 19.80 2.23 -12.28
CA ALA A 86 18.55 2.97 -12.33
C ALA A 86 18.78 4.47 -12.50
N GLU A 87 17.73 5.25 -12.81
CA GLU A 87 17.81 6.71 -12.93
C GLU A 87 17.67 7.43 -11.58
N ASN A 88 17.06 6.78 -10.59
CA ASN A 88 16.74 7.38 -9.30
C ASN A 88 16.67 6.33 -8.18
N GLU A 89 16.60 6.81 -6.95
CA GLU A 89 16.57 5.98 -5.73
C GLU A 89 15.46 4.93 -5.75
N LYS A 90 14.22 5.34 -6.06
CA LYS A 90 13.05 4.44 -6.04
C LYS A 90 13.21 3.32 -7.07
N SER A 91 13.66 3.66 -8.27
CA SER A 91 13.89 2.68 -9.33
C SER A 91 15.02 1.72 -8.98
N LEU A 92 16.09 2.20 -8.31
CA LEU A 92 17.16 1.33 -7.84
C LEU A 92 16.68 0.33 -6.80
N ILE A 93 15.86 0.77 -5.84
CA ILE A 93 15.25 -0.13 -4.85
C ILE A 93 14.38 -1.19 -5.56
N CYS A 94 13.55 -0.80 -6.54
CA CYS A 94 12.74 -1.73 -7.32
C CYS A 94 13.62 -2.76 -8.08
N GLY A 95 14.72 -2.32 -8.68
CA GLY A 95 15.69 -3.17 -9.36
C GLY A 95 16.36 -4.16 -8.38
N PHE A 96 16.76 -3.68 -7.22
CA PHE A 96 17.33 -4.53 -6.16
C PHE A 96 16.33 -5.61 -5.69
N MET A 97 15.06 -5.25 -5.45
CA MET A 97 14.03 -6.24 -5.08
C MET A 97 13.78 -7.25 -6.21
N THR A 98 13.84 -6.82 -7.46
CA THR A 98 13.76 -7.73 -8.61
C THR A 98 14.96 -8.69 -8.66
N LEU A 99 16.16 -8.23 -8.36
CA LEU A 99 17.35 -9.09 -8.25
C LEU A 99 17.17 -10.15 -7.17
N LEU A 100 16.73 -9.76 -5.97
CA LEU A 100 16.52 -10.70 -4.86
C LEU A 100 15.49 -11.79 -5.20
N ASP A 101 14.46 -11.46 -5.98
CA ASP A 101 13.46 -12.45 -6.43
C ASP A 101 14.03 -13.50 -7.41
N ARG A 102 15.22 -13.27 -7.95
CA ARG A 102 15.91 -14.19 -8.86
C ARG A 102 16.77 -15.25 -8.17
N PHE A 103 16.96 -15.14 -6.85
CA PHE A 103 17.82 -16.07 -6.11
C PHE A 103 17.19 -17.44 -6.01
N HIS A 104 17.95 -18.45 -6.44
CA HIS A 104 17.63 -19.87 -6.28
C HIS A 104 18.68 -20.54 -5.41
N ALA A 105 18.26 -21.23 -4.36
CA ALA A 105 19.17 -22.04 -3.56
C ALA A 105 19.41 -23.38 -4.26
N ILE A 106 20.68 -23.75 -4.33
CA ILE A 106 21.13 -25.08 -4.79
C ILE A 106 22.00 -25.72 -3.71
N GLU A 107 21.90 -27.02 -3.57
CA GLU A 107 22.77 -27.79 -2.67
C GLU A 107 24.16 -27.92 -3.31
N HIS A 108 25.20 -27.58 -2.56
CA HIS A 108 26.59 -27.69 -2.99
C HIS A 108 27.45 -28.11 -1.81
N ASP A 109 27.98 -29.33 -1.80
CA ASP A 109 28.89 -29.87 -0.79
C ASP A 109 28.43 -29.57 0.66
N GLU A 110 27.25 -30.04 1.03
CA GLU A 110 26.61 -29.85 2.35
C GLU A 110 26.27 -28.41 2.75
N SER A 111 26.42 -27.45 1.82
CA SER A 111 26.04 -26.02 1.98
C SER A 111 25.07 -25.57 0.93
N LEU A 112 24.38 -24.43 1.19
CA LEU A 112 23.50 -23.80 0.23
C LEU A 112 24.25 -22.72 -0.54
N ALA A 113 24.46 -22.92 -1.82
CA ALA A 113 24.88 -21.87 -2.74
C ALA A 113 23.66 -21.18 -3.37
N ILE A 114 23.82 -19.92 -3.74
CA ILE A 114 22.81 -19.15 -4.48
C ILE A 114 23.22 -19.10 -5.94
N GLU A 115 22.28 -19.43 -6.80
CA GLU A 115 22.48 -19.44 -8.25
C GLU A 115 21.49 -18.53 -8.96
N LEU A 116 21.96 -17.84 -10.00
CA LEU A 116 21.16 -17.02 -10.90
C LEU A 116 21.47 -17.39 -12.35
N GLU A 117 20.43 -17.42 -13.17
CA GLU A 117 20.58 -17.53 -14.63
C GLU A 117 21.15 -16.21 -15.20
N CYS A 118 22.19 -16.27 -16.01
CA CYS A 118 22.73 -15.08 -16.67
C CYS A 118 21.71 -14.49 -17.64
N CYS A 119 21.40 -13.23 -17.47
CA CYS A 119 20.39 -12.52 -18.25
C CYS A 119 20.55 -11.01 -18.18
N GLN A 120 19.91 -10.33 -19.13
CA GLN A 120 19.71 -8.89 -19.14
C GLN A 120 18.23 -8.59 -18.93
N ILE A 121 17.92 -7.69 -18.01
CA ILE A 121 16.56 -7.29 -17.65
C ILE A 121 16.45 -5.78 -17.83
N LYS A 122 15.37 -5.32 -18.46
CA LYS A 122 14.95 -3.91 -18.50
C LYS A 122 13.47 -3.87 -18.16
N ASP A 123 13.09 -3.12 -17.13
CA ASP A 123 11.74 -3.15 -16.61
C ASP A 123 11.19 -1.75 -16.31
N LYS A 124 9.88 -1.61 -16.47
CA LYS A 124 9.15 -0.37 -16.21
C LYS A 124 7.75 -0.69 -15.70
N SER A 125 7.31 0.04 -14.69
CA SER A 125 5.94 -0.10 -14.22
C SER A 125 4.93 0.51 -15.20
N MET A 126 3.85 -0.23 -15.50
CA MET A 126 2.72 0.25 -16.30
C MET A 126 1.73 1.09 -15.49
N ILE A 127 1.80 1.04 -14.16
CA ILE A 127 0.92 1.80 -13.25
C ILE A 127 1.80 2.63 -12.32
N GLN A 128 1.59 3.95 -12.34
CA GLN A 128 2.45 4.89 -11.61
C GLN A 128 2.28 4.76 -10.09
N ASN A 129 1.05 4.86 -9.58
CA ASN A 129 0.76 4.73 -8.15
C ASN A 129 0.17 3.36 -7.85
N ARG A 130 0.94 2.58 -7.14
CA ARG A 130 0.59 1.25 -6.64
C ARG A 130 0.49 1.38 -5.13
N MET A 131 -0.72 1.59 -4.65
CA MET A 131 -0.98 1.84 -3.24
C MET A 131 -1.66 0.64 -2.60
N VAL A 132 -1.42 0.43 -1.32
CA VAL A 132 -2.09 -0.61 -0.53
C VAL A 132 -2.48 -0.05 0.82
N HIS A 133 -3.67 -0.39 1.28
CA HIS A 133 -4.22 -0.01 2.57
C HIS A 133 -3.96 -1.09 3.61
N PHE A 134 -3.55 -0.70 4.79
CA PHE A 134 -3.43 -1.55 5.96
C PHE A 134 -4.23 -0.96 7.12
N CYS A 135 -5.27 -1.68 7.52
CA CYS A 135 -6.04 -1.33 8.71
C CYS A 135 -5.40 -2.01 9.94
N ILE A 136 -5.06 -1.22 10.94
CA ILE A 136 -4.44 -1.72 12.17
C ILE A 136 -5.56 -2.06 13.16
N PHE A 137 -5.67 -3.35 13.50
CA PHE A 137 -6.66 -3.88 14.42
C PHE A 137 -6.10 -4.04 15.83
N PRO A 138 -6.97 -4.23 16.84
CA PRO A 138 -6.53 -4.53 18.21
C PRO A 138 -5.61 -5.74 18.33
N GLU A 139 -5.77 -6.74 17.47
CA GLU A 139 -4.95 -7.95 17.41
C GLU A 139 -3.66 -7.81 16.60
N THR A 140 -3.44 -6.68 15.93
CA THR A 140 -2.23 -6.46 15.12
C THR A 140 -1.00 -6.29 16.00
N GLU A 141 0.02 -7.11 15.76
CA GLU A 141 1.32 -6.99 16.40
C GLU A 141 2.28 -6.10 15.59
N LEU A 142 3.25 -5.45 16.28
CA LEU A 142 4.22 -4.57 15.60
C LEU A 142 5.03 -5.31 14.52
N TRP A 143 5.41 -6.56 14.76
CA TRP A 143 6.17 -7.37 13.81
C TRP A 143 5.33 -7.71 12.57
N GLU A 144 4.02 -7.84 12.69
CA GLU A 144 3.11 -8.07 11.55
C GLU A 144 3.05 -6.82 10.68
N LEU A 145 2.92 -5.64 11.30
CA LEU A 145 2.97 -4.37 10.57
C LEU A 145 4.32 -4.21 9.85
N GLN A 146 5.44 -4.46 10.53
CA GLN A 146 6.77 -4.38 9.94
C GLN A 146 6.94 -5.37 8.78
N ARG A 147 6.49 -6.62 8.96
CA ARG A 147 6.49 -7.66 7.91
C ARG A 147 5.66 -7.22 6.71
N PHE A 148 4.48 -6.64 6.95
CA PHE A 148 3.63 -6.15 5.86
C PHE A 148 4.31 -5.02 5.08
N ILE A 149 4.95 -4.08 5.76
CA ILE A 149 5.73 -3.00 5.12
C ILE A 149 6.84 -3.61 4.22
N ARG A 150 7.61 -4.55 4.74
CA ARG A 150 8.65 -5.26 3.97
C ARG A 150 8.09 -6.02 2.78
N PHE A 151 6.95 -6.67 2.97
CA PHE A 151 6.24 -7.38 1.91
C PHE A 151 5.83 -6.42 0.79
N CYS A 152 5.25 -5.27 1.12
CA CYS A 152 4.88 -4.26 0.15
C CYS A 152 6.10 -3.66 -0.58
N GLY A 153 7.22 -3.44 0.13
CA GLY A 153 8.48 -3.01 -0.48
C GLY A 153 9.02 -4.03 -1.49
N ALA A 154 9.08 -5.32 -1.10
CA ALA A 154 9.51 -6.40 -1.98
C ALA A 154 8.60 -6.55 -3.22
N LEU A 155 7.32 -6.25 -3.09
CA LEU A 155 6.34 -6.21 -4.18
C LEU A 155 6.38 -4.90 -4.98
N LYS A 156 7.28 -3.98 -4.68
CA LYS A 156 7.46 -2.71 -5.40
C LYS A 156 6.23 -1.79 -5.36
N TYR A 157 5.45 -1.82 -4.28
CA TYR A 157 4.44 -0.80 -4.00
C TYR A 157 5.08 0.59 -3.89
N THR A 158 4.29 1.64 -4.08
CA THR A 158 4.76 3.02 -3.96
C THR A 158 4.36 3.66 -2.65
N HIS A 159 3.18 3.27 -2.15
CA HIS A 159 2.61 3.82 -0.93
C HIS A 159 1.90 2.75 -0.12
N VAL A 160 1.93 2.94 1.20
CA VAL A 160 1.08 2.20 2.14
C VAL A 160 0.21 3.20 2.88
N VAL A 161 -1.11 3.02 2.81
CA VAL A 161 -2.08 3.76 3.62
C VAL A 161 -2.20 3.04 4.96
N LEU A 162 -1.89 3.73 6.06
CA LEU A 162 -2.03 3.20 7.41
C LEU A 162 -3.25 3.83 8.10
N GLU A 163 -4.21 3.01 8.45
CA GLU A 163 -5.40 3.38 9.19
C GLU A 163 -5.25 2.94 10.65
N PHE A 164 -5.03 3.90 11.55
CA PHE A 164 -4.69 3.61 12.94
C PHE A 164 -5.89 3.51 13.88
N TRP A 165 -6.92 4.29 13.65
CA TRP A 165 -8.08 4.39 14.56
C TRP A 165 -7.66 4.52 16.03
N GLY A 166 -8.30 3.75 16.90
CA GLY A 166 -7.96 3.65 18.32
C GLY A 166 -6.66 2.89 18.61
N MET A 167 -5.94 2.38 17.62
CA MET A 167 -4.68 1.64 17.80
C MET A 167 -3.43 2.52 17.81
N LEU A 168 -3.59 3.84 17.88
CA LEU A 168 -2.50 4.79 18.11
C LEU A 168 -2.83 5.66 19.33
N ARG A 169 -1.84 5.93 20.17
CA ARG A 169 -1.97 6.86 21.28
C ARG A 169 -1.79 8.29 20.78
N TYR A 170 -2.92 9.01 20.67
CA TYR A 170 -2.95 10.42 20.30
C TYR A 170 -2.72 11.30 21.54
N ASP A 171 -1.98 12.41 21.37
CA ASP A 171 -1.76 13.37 22.45
C ASP A 171 -2.98 14.30 22.64
N CYS A 172 -3.66 14.64 21.55
CA CYS A 172 -4.83 15.51 21.55
C CYS A 172 -6.09 14.88 22.16
N LEU A 173 -6.22 13.55 22.13
CA LEU A 173 -7.34 12.82 22.74
C LEU A 173 -6.90 11.41 23.17
N LYS A 174 -6.38 11.29 24.38
CA LYS A 174 -5.86 10.02 24.92
C LYS A 174 -6.94 8.95 25.05
N GLU A 175 -8.17 9.37 25.30
CA GLU A 175 -9.33 8.50 25.47
C GLU A 175 -9.78 7.81 24.18
N LEU A 176 -9.29 8.25 23.02
CA LEU A 176 -9.53 7.59 21.72
C LEU A 176 -8.78 6.27 21.62
N ALA A 177 -7.65 6.15 22.29
CA ALA A 177 -6.76 5.01 22.17
C ALA A 177 -7.25 3.80 22.97
N TRP A 178 -7.15 2.62 22.38
CA TRP A 178 -7.29 1.35 23.07
C TRP A 178 -6.21 1.18 24.15
N PRO A 179 -6.44 0.40 25.23
CA PRO A 179 -5.47 0.23 26.31
C PRO A 179 -4.08 -0.24 25.84
N HIS A 180 -4.04 -1.10 24.81
CA HIS A 180 -2.81 -1.66 24.23
C HIS A 180 -2.40 -0.99 22.91
N ALA A 181 -2.99 0.17 22.59
CA ALA A 181 -2.62 0.92 21.39
C ALA A 181 -1.13 1.27 21.33
N PHE A 182 -0.59 1.29 20.14
CA PHE A 182 0.81 1.61 19.89
C PHE A 182 1.13 3.06 20.26
N THR A 183 2.34 3.28 20.75
CA THR A 183 2.90 4.62 20.89
C THR A 183 3.49 5.08 19.56
N LYS A 184 3.58 6.41 19.37
CA LYS A 184 4.26 6.98 18.20
C LYS A 184 5.71 6.49 18.08
N ASP A 185 6.40 6.31 19.22
CA ASP A 185 7.80 5.85 19.23
C ASP A 185 7.96 4.39 18.79
N GLN A 186 6.94 3.54 18.99
CA GLN A 186 6.91 2.17 18.45
C GLN A 186 6.69 2.16 16.92
N ILE A 187 5.92 3.11 16.40
CA ILE A 187 5.59 3.18 14.97
C ILE A 187 6.68 3.89 14.14
N LYS A 188 7.33 4.91 14.69
CA LYS A 188 8.38 5.69 13.99
C LYS A 188 9.48 4.84 13.33
N PRO A 189 10.03 3.78 13.95
CA PRO A 189 11.04 2.92 13.31
C PRO A 189 10.49 2.21 12.06
N ILE A 190 9.23 1.75 12.11
CA ILE A 190 8.57 1.06 10.98
C ILE A 190 8.35 2.02 9.81
N ILE A 191 7.96 3.27 10.09
CA ILE A 191 7.81 4.31 9.06
C ILE A 191 9.17 4.67 8.42
N ARG A 192 10.23 4.74 9.22
CA ARG A 192 11.59 4.96 8.68
C ARG A 192 12.00 3.82 7.77
N GLU A 193 11.82 2.58 8.20
CA GLU A 193 12.10 1.40 7.38
C GLU A 193 11.29 1.42 6.08
N ALA A 194 10.01 1.80 6.12
CA ALA A 194 9.19 1.95 4.91
C ALA A 194 9.84 2.93 3.91
N ASN A 195 10.30 4.10 4.37
CA ASN A 195 10.99 5.06 3.52
C ASN A 195 12.31 4.50 2.96
N ASP A 196 13.08 3.79 3.78
CA ASP A 196 14.36 3.18 3.38
C ASP A 196 14.21 2.08 2.31
N ILE A 197 13.03 1.47 2.21
CA ILE A 197 12.68 0.50 1.15
C ILE A 197 11.80 1.09 0.05
N GLY A 198 11.77 2.42 -0.07
CA GLY A 198 11.13 3.13 -1.18
C GLY A 198 9.62 3.30 -1.07
N LEU A 199 9.01 2.98 0.07
CA LEU A 199 7.59 3.18 0.33
C LEU A 199 7.33 4.56 0.95
N LYS A 200 6.23 5.19 0.57
CA LYS A 200 5.69 6.39 1.24
C LYS A 200 4.50 6.00 2.10
N ILE A 201 4.46 6.47 3.34
CA ILE A 201 3.31 6.24 4.22
C ILE A 201 2.28 7.35 4.01
N ILE A 202 1.04 6.93 3.80
CA ILE A 202 -0.14 7.80 3.74
C ILE A 202 -0.92 7.56 5.03
N PRO A 203 -0.95 8.51 5.95
CA PRO A 203 -1.83 8.40 7.11
C PRO A 203 -3.29 8.46 6.69
N MET A 204 -4.12 7.63 7.31
CA MET A 204 -5.56 7.64 7.13
C MET A 204 -6.27 7.81 8.47
N PHE A 205 -7.25 8.69 8.47
CA PHE A 205 -8.20 8.83 9.57
C PHE A 205 -9.56 9.27 9.01
N ASN A 206 -10.62 8.54 9.33
CA ASN A 206 -11.96 8.89 8.84
C ASN A 206 -12.47 10.17 9.48
N HIS A 207 -12.91 11.11 8.64
CA HIS A 207 -13.34 12.44 9.09
C HIS A 207 -14.86 12.61 9.10
N TRP A 208 -15.61 11.60 8.67
CA TRP A 208 -17.08 11.67 8.63
C TRP A 208 -17.72 10.34 9.00
N GLY A 209 -18.07 9.46 8.03
CA GLY A 209 -18.58 8.12 8.31
C GLY A 209 -17.51 7.18 8.88
N HIS A 210 -17.90 6.03 9.35
CA HIS A 210 -16.99 5.08 10.03
C HIS A 210 -16.20 5.69 11.20
N ALA A 211 -16.75 6.69 11.85
CA ALA A 211 -16.08 7.36 12.96
C ALA A 211 -15.97 6.47 14.20
N SER A 212 -17.02 5.72 14.52
CA SER A 212 -16.99 4.66 15.54
C SER A 212 -17.86 3.51 15.03
N GLY A 213 -17.27 2.48 14.51
CA GLY A 213 -17.94 1.37 13.84
C GLY A 213 -18.54 0.31 14.77
N GLY A 214 -18.95 0.64 15.98
CA GLY A 214 -19.36 -0.28 17.03
C GLY A 214 -20.56 -1.22 16.74
N ARG A 215 -21.13 -1.16 15.54
CA ARG A 215 -22.33 -1.94 15.20
C ARG A 215 -22.08 -3.20 14.40
N VAL A 216 -20.87 -3.44 13.97
CA VAL A 216 -20.51 -4.59 13.16
C VAL A 216 -19.53 -5.50 13.87
N MET A 217 -19.63 -6.77 13.62
CA MET A 217 -18.85 -7.84 14.26
C MET A 217 -17.31 -7.70 14.10
N HIS A 218 -16.85 -6.73 13.32
CA HIS A 218 -15.45 -6.61 12.94
C HIS A 218 -14.64 -5.59 13.76
N GLY A 219 -15.21 -4.99 14.75
CA GLY A 219 -14.53 -4.33 15.86
C GLY A 219 -13.51 -3.22 15.62
N LYS A 220 -13.18 -2.87 14.38
CA LYS A 220 -12.07 -1.94 14.12
C LYS A 220 -12.32 -0.51 14.61
N HIS A 221 -13.57 -0.12 14.76
CA HIS A 221 -13.98 1.25 15.11
C HIS A 221 -14.78 1.34 16.39
N VAL A 222 -14.66 0.35 17.26
CA VAL A 222 -15.43 0.27 18.53
C VAL A 222 -14.93 1.25 19.60
N VAL A 223 -14.60 2.46 19.20
CA VAL A 223 -14.10 3.50 20.10
C VAL A 223 -15.11 3.80 21.21
N LEU A 224 -16.40 3.87 20.87
CA LEU A 224 -17.47 4.13 21.85
C LEU A 224 -17.74 2.96 22.78
N ASP A 225 -17.51 1.72 22.35
CA ASP A 225 -17.62 0.56 23.24
C ASP A 225 -16.50 0.55 24.28
N GLN A 226 -15.32 1.05 23.92
CA GLN A 226 -14.21 1.23 24.86
C GLN A 226 -14.42 2.44 25.78
N ASN A 227 -14.91 3.55 25.25
CA ASN A 227 -15.08 4.77 25.99
C ASN A 227 -16.38 5.51 25.62
N PRO A 228 -17.52 5.15 26.25
CA PRO A 228 -18.81 5.77 25.98
C PRO A 228 -18.85 7.29 26.24
N THR A 229 -17.91 7.84 27.02
CA THR A 229 -17.85 9.28 27.30
C THR A 229 -17.54 10.11 26.05
N LEU A 230 -16.97 9.49 25.03
CA LEU A 230 -16.71 10.12 23.75
C LEU A 230 -17.96 10.35 22.88
N GLN A 231 -19.15 9.84 23.28
CA GLN A 231 -20.39 10.01 22.51
C GLN A 231 -20.66 11.46 22.10
N THR A 232 -20.23 12.43 22.91
CA THR A 232 -20.43 13.87 22.61
C THR A 232 -19.69 14.38 21.36
N TYR A 233 -18.77 13.59 20.79
CA TYR A 233 -18.03 13.89 19.54
C TYR A 233 -18.71 13.30 18.31
N PHE A 234 -19.64 12.37 18.50
CA PHE A 234 -20.26 11.62 17.42
C PHE A 234 -21.72 12.01 17.21
N SER A 235 -22.30 11.57 16.11
CA SER A 235 -23.74 11.53 15.87
C SER A 235 -24.43 10.65 16.93
N ASP A 236 -25.74 10.79 17.07
CA ASP A 236 -26.51 10.08 18.09
C ASP A 236 -26.35 8.56 18.01
N ASP A 237 -26.18 8.02 16.79
CA ASP A 237 -25.96 6.61 16.54
C ASP A 237 -24.48 6.17 16.69
N GLY A 238 -23.58 7.11 16.91
CA GLY A 238 -22.14 6.87 17.03
C GLY A 238 -21.43 6.54 15.74
N TRP A 239 -22.10 6.55 14.58
CA TRP A 239 -21.51 6.14 13.30
C TRP A 239 -20.65 7.20 12.65
N CYS A 240 -21.07 8.46 12.72
CA CYS A 240 -20.37 9.60 12.13
C CYS A 240 -19.77 10.52 13.20
N TRP A 241 -18.68 11.21 12.88
CA TRP A 241 -18.29 12.39 13.62
C TRP A 241 -19.37 13.46 13.49
N ASP A 242 -19.73 14.13 14.59
CA ASP A 242 -20.62 15.30 14.55
C ASP A 242 -19.82 16.55 14.12
N ILE A 243 -19.50 16.60 12.85
CA ILE A 243 -18.67 17.65 12.24
C ILE A 243 -19.27 19.05 12.30
N ARG A 244 -20.55 19.19 12.71
CA ARG A 244 -21.17 20.51 12.95
C ARG A 244 -20.66 21.14 14.24
N LYS A 245 -20.09 20.36 15.15
CA LYS A 245 -19.50 20.86 16.39
C LYS A 245 -18.07 21.35 16.14
N SER A 246 -17.80 22.61 16.48
CA SER A 246 -16.43 23.19 16.34
C SER A 246 -15.38 22.38 17.10
N LYS A 247 -15.73 21.82 18.28
CA LYS A 247 -14.80 20.95 19.04
C LYS A 247 -14.39 19.70 18.26
N VAL A 248 -15.28 19.15 17.44
CA VAL A 248 -15.00 17.97 16.60
C VAL A 248 -14.08 18.34 15.45
N LYS A 249 -14.38 19.44 14.73
CA LYS A 249 -13.50 19.95 13.66
C LYS A 249 -12.08 20.22 14.18
N ASN A 250 -11.96 20.86 15.36
CA ASN A 250 -10.68 21.14 16.01
C ASN A 250 -9.93 19.86 16.38
N LEU A 251 -10.63 18.87 16.93
CA LEU A 251 -10.04 17.57 17.24
C LEU A 251 -9.52 16.85 15.99
N LEU A 252 -10.33 16.78 14.94
CA LEU A 252 -9.94 16.16 13.68
C LEU A 252 -8.74 16.86 13.02
N HIS A 253 -8.64 18.19 13.18
CA HIS A 253 -7.47 18.96 12.76
C HIS A 253 -6.22 18.55 13.52
N GLN A 254 -6.30 18.47 14.85
CA GLN A 254 -5.17 18.04 15.71
C GLN A 254 -4.73 16.61 15.41
N ILE A 255 -5.68 15.69 15.21
CA ILE A 255 -5.37 14.30 14.80
C ILE A 255 -4.61 14.27 13.47
N ARG A 256 -5.04 15.09 12.49
CA ARG A 256 -4.32 15.19 11.21
C ARG A 256 -2.89 15.66 11.40
N ASP A 257 -2.67 16.69 12.22
CA ASP A 257 -1.34 17.22 12.49
C ASP A 257 -0.42 16.19 13.14
N GLU A 258 -0.94 15.48 14.14
CA GLU A 258 -0.20 14.41 14.82
C GLU A 258 0.17 13.26 13.86
N LEU A 259 -0.73 12.86 12.98
CA LEU A 259 -0.49 11.82 11.99
C LEU A 259 0.48 12.28 10.89
N ILE A 260 0.41 13.53 10.47
CA ILE A 260 1.35 14.12 9.51
C ILE A 260 2.76 14.17 10.11
N GLU A 261 2.88 14.59 11.36
CA GLU A 261 4.17 14.61 12.09
C GLU A 261 4.74 13.19 12.20
N LEU A 262 3.91 12.21 12.58
CA LEU A 262 4.32 10.82 12.72
C LEU A 262 4.81 10.21 11.40
N CYS A 263 4.03 10.42 10.32
CA CYS A 263 4.30 9.78 9.01
C CYS A 263 5.34 10.53 8.15
N GLY A 264 5.72 11.75 8.54
CA GLY A 264 6.80 12.50 7.90
C GLY A 264 6.48 12.97 6.47
N ASN A 265 7.46 12.89 5.58
CA ASN A 265 7.42 13.47 4.23
C ASN A 265 6.58 12.64 3.24
N GLY A 266 5.26 12.69 3.33
CA GLY A 266 4.35 12.11 2.34
C GLY A 266 3.65 13.19 1.53
N ASN A 267 3.07 12.82 0.38
CA ASN A 267 2.35 13.73 -0.51
C ASN A 267 0.84 13.66 -0.35
N TYR A 268 0.33 12.74 0.47
CA TYR A 268 -1.10 12.46 0.59
C TYR A 268 -1.52 12.31 2.04
N PHE A 269 -2.82 12.52 2.28
CA PHE A 269 -3.53 12.15 3.50
C PHE A 269 -4.89 11.58 3.12
N HIS A 270 -5.27 10.41 3.63
CA HIS A 270 -6.58 9.82 3.35
C HIS A 270 -7.57 10.21 4.44
N ILE A 271 -8.62 10.95 4.06
CA ILE A 271 -9.60 11.50 5.02
C ILE A 271 -10.82 10.59 5.23
N GLY A 272 -10.90 9.46 4.54
CA GLY A 272 -12.03 8.54 4.61
C GLY A 272 -13.31 9.15 4.05
N CYS A 273 -14.29 9.40 4.88
CA CYS A 273 -15.59 10.01 4.58
C CYS A 273 -16.60 9.09 3.87
N ASP A 274 -16.41 7.78 3.95
CA ASP A 274 -17.31 6.77 3.39
C ASP A 274 -18.51 6.48 4.28
N GLU A 275 -19.54 5.92 3.66
CA GLU A 275 -20.70 5.27 4.29
C GLU A 275 -21.39 6.07 5.42
N ALA A 276 -21.53 7.38 5.27
CA ALA A 276 -22.30 8.21 6.20
C ALA A 276 -23.81 7.98 5.99
N TYR A 277 -24.32 6.82 6.37
CA TYR A 277 -25.66 6.31 6.02
C TYR A 277 -26.85 7.15 6.48
N ASN A 278 -26.71 7.90 7.60
CA ASN A 278 -27.77 8.74 8.12
C ASN A 278 -27.71 10.17 7.59
N PHE A 279 -26.94 10.40 6.52
CA PHE A 279 -26.84 11.72 5.91
C PHE A 279 -28.05 12.04 5.06
N GLU A 280 -28.72 13.15 5.40
CA GLU A 280 -29.80 13.70 4.59
C GLU A 280 -29.24 14.59 3.46
N PHE A 281 -29.46 14.22 2.21
CA PHE A 281 -28.95 14.92 1.03
C PHE A 281 -29.76 16.19 0.71
N THR A 282 -30.03 17.04 1.71
CA THR A 282 -30.54 18.39 1.50
C THR A 282 -29.45 19.29 0.91
N LYS A 283 -29.86 20.36 0.23
CA LYS A 283 -28.92 21.32 -0.36
C LYS A 283 -28.00 21.94 0.71
N GLU A 284 -28.55 22.22 1.90
CA GLU A 284 -27.79 22.76 3.02
C GLU A 284 -26.71 21.77 3.50
N ASN A 285 -27.10 20.52 3.71
CA ASN A 285 -26.18 19.49 4.18
C ASN A 285 -25.09 19.18 3.14
N MET A 286 -25.45 19.10 1.85
CA MET A 286 -24.48 18.91 0.78
C MET A 286 -23.49 20.06 0.67
N ASN A 287 -23.94 21.31 0.84
CA ASN A 287 -23.03 22.45 0.92
C ASN A 287 -22.07 22.28 2.08
N TYR A 288 -22.60 21.98 3.26
CA TYR A 288 -21.80 21.87 4.47
C TYR A 288 -20.71 20.80 4.37
N ILE A 289 -21.05 19.61 3.88
CA ILE A 289 -20.07 18.54 3.76
C ILE A 289 -19.02 18.81 2.67
N CYS A 290 -19.43 19.38 1.53
CA CYS A 290 -18.49 19.77 0.49
C CYS A 290 -17.53 20.87 0.96
N ASP A 291 -18.05 21.87 1.68
CA ASP A 291 -17.21 22.94 2.24
C ASP A 291 -16.25 22.39 3.29
N PHE A 292 -16.69 21.50 4.17
CA PHE A 292 -15.85 20.84 5.14
C PHE A 292 -14.70 20.01 4.49
N ILE A 293 -15.01 19.24 3.45
CA ILE A 293 -13.99 18.48 2.71
C ILE A 293 -13.01 19.41 1.99
N ASN A 294 -13.51 20.50 1.39
CA ASN A 294 -12.67 21.49 0.73
C ASN A 294 -11.75 22.21 1.73
N GLU A 295 -12.26 22.60 2.92
CA GLU A 295 -11.44 23.15 4.01
C GLU A 295 -10.29 22.23 4.39
N ILE A 296 -10.56 20.92 4.50
CA ILE A 296 -9.52 19.93 4.79
C ILE A 296 -8.52 19.84 3.64
N ASN A 297 -8.98 19.86 2.39
CA ASN A 297 -8.08 19.78 1.24
C ASN A 297 -7.17 21.02 1.15
N GLU A 298 -7.66 22.21 1.47
CA GLU A 298 -6.85 23.43 1.56
C GLU A 298 -5.81 23.35 2.68
N ASP A 299 -6.20 22.83 3.87
CA ASP A 299 -5.28 22.55 4.96
C ASP A 299 -4.17 21.56 4.53
N MET A 300 -4.52 20.51 3.82
CA MET A 300 -3.53 19.55 3.27
C MET A 300 -2.59 20.22 2.26
N ARG A 301 -3.12 21.03 1.37
CA ARG A 301 -2.29 21.78 0.40
C ARG A 301 -1.31 22.75 1.06
N SER A 302 -1.72 23.40 2.13
CA SER A 302 -0.84 24.28 2.92
C SER A 302 0.37 23.52 3.52
N LYS A 303 0.22 22.20 3.69
CA LYS A 303 1.22 21.25 4.20
C LYS A 303 1.89 20.43 3.09
N ASN A 304 1.79 20.88 1.82
CA ASN A 304 2.31 20.21 0.62
C ASN A 304 1.78 18.77 0.45
N ARG A 305 0.49 18.55 0.79
CA ARG A 305 -0.20 17.26 0.64
C ARG A 305 -1.48 17.43 -0.16
N ARG A 306 -2.00 16.35 -0.69
CA ARG A 306 -3.34 16.28 -1.27
C ARG A 306 -4.20 15.33 -0.45
N ALA A 307 -5.49 15.67 -0.33
CA ALA A 307 -6.43 14.79 0.34
C ALA A 307 -6.92 13.69 -0.61
N ILE A 308 -7.00 12.45 -0.09
CA ILE A 308 -7.69 11.32 -0.73
C ILE A 308 -9.00 11.11 0.03
N VAL A 309 -10.10 10.92 -0.68
CA VAL A 309 -11.43 10.72 -0.11
C VAL A 309 -12.13 9.54 -0.78
N TRP A 310 -12.88 8.74 -0.03
CA TRP A 310 -13.71 7.68 -0.61
C TRP A 310 -14.83 8.26 -1.46
N GLY A 311 -15.14 7.60 -2.60
CA GLY A 311 -16.01 8.14 -3.63
C GLY A 311 -17.50 7.82 -3.46
N ASP A 312 -17.87 6.85 -2.65
CA ASP A 312 -19.22 6.27 -2.58
C ASP A 312 -20.34 7.27 -2.21
N MET A 313 -20.02 8.24 -1.34
CA MET A 313 -20.99 9.28 -0.93
C MET A 313 -21.32 10.27 -2.05
N PHE A 314 -20.51 10.33 -3.10
CA PHE A 314 -20.64 11.28 -4.21
C PHE A 314 -21.20 10.62 -5.48
N LEU A 315 -21.51 9.33 -5.47
CA LEU A 315 -22.06 8.57 -6.57
C LEU A 315 -23.53 8.25 -6.33
N SER A 316 -24.36 8.35 -7.38
CA SER A 316 -25.79 8.12 -7.28
C SER A 316 -26.16 6.65 -7.48
N ARG A 317 -27.06 6.15 -6.60
CA ARG A 317 -27.66 4.80 -6.73
C ARG A 317 -28.46 4.62 -8.03
N HIS A 318 -28.99 5.71 -8.56
CA HIS A 318 -29.88 5.73 -9.73
C HIS A 318 -29.26 6.37 -10.97
N SER A 319 -27.93 6.39 -11.05
CA SER A 319 -27.25 6.85 -12.26
C SER A 319 -27.39 5.85 -13.41
N HIS A 320 -27.25 6.38 -14.65
CA HIS A 320 -27.30 5.55 -15.87
C HIS A 320 -26.24 4.44 -15.91
N TYR A 321 -25.10 4.65 -15.25
CA TYR A 321 -24.03 3.64 -15.14
C TYR A 321 -24.34 2.57 -14.09
N ASN A 322 -25.38 2.74 -13.26
CA ASN A 322 -25.72 1.80 -12.17
C ASN A 322 -27.16 1.23 -12.25
N PRO A 323 -27.63 0.81 -13.43
CA PRO A 323 -29.04 0.40 -13.60
C PRO A 323 -29.41 -0.86 -12.79
N SER A 324 -28.43 -1.69 -12.48
CA SER A 324 -28.60 -2.94 -11.73
C SER A 324 -28.13 -2.83 -10.28
N ASN A 325 -27.87 -1.62 -9.81
CA ASN A 325 -27.33 -1.35 -8.46
C ASN A 325 -26.06 -2.19 -8.13
N LYS A 326 -25.21 -2.38 -9.14
CA LYS A 326 -23.97 -3.17 -9.03
C LYS A 326 -22.80 -2.42 -8.38
N TYR A 327 -22.87 -1.08 -8.38
CA TYR A 327 -21.86 -0.23 -7.79
C TYR A 327 -22.29 0.31 -6.44
N THR A 328 -21.35 0.48 -5.54
CA THR A 328 -21.60 1.12 -4.24
C THR A 328 -21.69 2.62 -4.42
N CYS A 329 -22.91 3.12 -4.26
CA CYS A 329 -23.26 4.52 -4.46
C CYS A 329 -24.23 4.93 -3.36
N ASN A 330 -24.00 6.05 -2.67
CA ASN A 330 -24.79 6.46 -1.51
C ASN A 330 -25.65 7.72 -1.74
N ALA A 331 -25.35 8.54 -2.76
CA ALA A 331 -26.24 9.65 -3.13
C ALA A 331 -27.57 9.12 -3.71
N PRO A 332 -28.72 9.72 -3.35
CA PRO A 332 -30.04 9.17 -3.72
C PRO A 332 -30.39 9.33 -5.20
N ALA A 333 -29.91 10.39 -5.86
CA ALA A 333 -30.19 10.63 -7.28
C ALA A 333 -29.05 11.39 -7.97
N SER A 334 -29.07 11.42 -9.30
CA SER A 334 -28.04 12.02 -10.14
C SER A 334 -27.91 13.55 -9.92
N GLU A 335 -28.96 14.24 -9.50
CA GLU A 335 -28.90 15.66 -9.18
C GLU A 335 -28.00 15.93 -7.97
N GLN A 336 -28.08 15.11 -6.92
CA GLN A 336 -27.20 15.24 -5.75
C GLN A 336 -25.75 14.90 -6.10
N GLU A 337 -25.52 13.84 -6.88
CA GLU A 337 -24.20 13.50 -7.41
C GLU A 337 -23.57 14.68 -8.13
N GLN A 338 -24.23 15.18 -9.18
CA GLN A 338 -23.74 16.29 -9.97
C GLN A 338 -23.52 17.56 -9.14
N TYR A 339 -24.43 17.82 -8.19
CA TYR A 339 -24.32 18.98 -7.30
C TYR A 339 -23.04 18.91 -6.47
N MET A 340 -22.78 17.79 -5.81
CA MET A 340 -21.61 17.63 -4.95
C MET A 340 -20.32 17.57 -5.76
N LEU A 341 -20.28 16.81 -6.87
CA LEU A 341 -19.09 16.71 -7.71
C LEU A 341 -18.66 18.07 -8.29
N LYS A 342 -19.60 18.95 -8.65
CA LYS A 342 -19.28 20.30 -9.12
C LYS A 342 -18.74 21.22 -8.02
N ARG A 343 -19.10 20.99 -6.77
CA ARG A 343 -18.72 21.81 -5.62
C ARG A 343 -17.39 21.40 -4.99
N LEU A 344 -17.05 20.13 -5.07
CA LEU A 344 -15.80 19.61 -4.53
C LEU A 344 -14.58 20.13 -5.33
N SER A 345 -13.50 20.43 -4.60
CA SER A 345 -12.22 20.82 -5.17
C SER A 345 -11.67 19.73 -6.09
N LYS A 346 -11.23 20.12 -7.29
CA LYS A 346 -10.67 19.19 -8.28
C LYS A 346 -9.23 18.70 -7.94
N ASP A 347 -8.63 19.26 -6.92
CA ASP A 347 -7.35 18.80 -6.36
C ASP A 347 -7.50 17.56 -5.47
N LEU A 348 -8.72 17.22 -5.05
CA LEU A 348 -9.01 15.97 -4.35
C LEU A 348 -8.70 14.76 -5.24
N ILE A 349 -8.20 13.70 -4.61
CA ILE A 349 -8.08 12.39 -5.25
C ILE A 349 -9.24 11.53 -4.76
N ILE A 350 -10.01 10.98 -5.68
CA ILE A 350 -11.11 10.09 -5.34
C ILE A 350 -10.60 8.66 -5.26
N ALA A 351 -10.83 7.98 -4.15
CA ALA A 351 -10.62 6.55 -4.00
C ALA A 351 -11.96 5.83 -4.21
N ASP A 352 -12.10 5.19 -5.36
CA ASP A 352 -13.35 4.55 -5.80
C ASP A 352 -13.30 3.05 -5.54
N TRP A 353 -14.03 2.58 -4.52
CA TRP A 353 -14.07 1.20 -4.07
C TRP A 353 -15.31 0.46 -4.57
N GLN A 354 -15.16 -0.26 -5.68
CA GLN A 354 -16.25 -0.99 -6.33
C GLN A 354 -15.98 -2.50 -6.27
N TYR A 355 -16.27 -3.10 -5.11
CA TYR A 355 -15.86 -4.49 -4.82
C TYR A 355 -16.63 -5.55 -5.57
N ASP A 356 -17.83 -5.24 -6.07
CA ASP A 356 -18.63 -6.16 -6.86
C ASP A 356 -18.50 -5.94 -8.39
N ALA A 357 -17.64 -5.00 -8.80
CA ALA A 357 -17.34 -4.77 -10.20
C ALA A 357 -16.46 -5.89 -10.78
N VAL A 358 -16.99 -6.70 -11.70
CA VAL A 358 -16.28 -7.83 -12.31
C VAL A 358 -16.05 -7.67 -13.82
N GLN A 359 -16.39 -6.51 -14.36
CA GLN A 359 -16.24 -6.17 -15.78
C GLN A 359 -15.46 -4.86 -15.94
N SER A 360 -14.57 -4.81 -16.92
CA SER A 360 -13.90 -3.59 -17.38
C SER A 360 -14.69 -2.98 -18.55
N PRO A 361 -14.81 -1.64 -18.63
CA PRO A 361 -14.35 -0.67 -17.64
C PRO A 361 -15.26 -0.60 -16.41
N VAL A 362 -14.68 -0.18 -15.27
CA VAL A 362 -15.45 0.22 -14.08
C VAL A 362 -16.02 1.62 -14.34
N GLU A 363 -17.31 1.73 -14.57
CA GLU A 363 -17.94 2.95 -15.12
C GLU A 363 -17.92 4.13 -14.15
N THR A 364 -17.90 3.89 -12.84
CA THR A 364 -17.80 4.93 -11.80
C THR A 364 -16.51 5.74 -11.91
N ALA A 365 -15.39 5.10 -12.27
CA ALA A 365 -14.12 5.78 -12.50
C ALA A 365 -14.19 6.77 -13.67
N ALA A 366 -14.94 6.43 -14.73
CA ALA A 366 -15.15 7.33 -15.86
C ALA A 366 -15.98 8.56 -15.43
N THR A 367 -16.95 8.40 -14.54
CA THR A 367 -17.75 9.51 -13.99
C THR A 367 -16.86 10.53 -13.27
N PHE A 368 -15.96 10.06 -12.39
CA PHE A 368 -15.02 10.95 -11.72
C PHE A 368 -14.05 11.65 -12.69
N SER A 369 -13.53 10.90 -13.66
CA SER A 369 -12.61 11.46 -14.67
C SER A 369 -13.29 12.52 -15.55
N GLN A 370 -14.56 12.32 -15.93
CA GLN A 370 -15.35 13.30 -16.69
C GLN A 370 -15.59 14.59 -15.90
N GLU A 371 -15.68 14.50 -14.58
CA GLU A 371 -15.77 15.64 -13.68
C GLU A 371 -14.39 16.23 -13.29
N ASN A 372 -13.32 15.82 -13.96
CA ASN A 372 -11.94 16.28 -13.78
C ASN A 372 -11.31 15.93 -12.41
N PHE A 373 -11.68 14.81 -11.81
CA PHE A 373 -10.98 14.28 -10.66
C PHE A 373 -9.93 13.25 -11.06
N GLU A 374 -8.82 13.24 -10.38
CA GLU A 374 -7.95 12.09 -10.37
C GLU A 374 -8.60 10.97 -9.54
N CYS A 375 -8.58 9.75 -10.08
CA CYS A 375 -9.23 8.59 -9.48
C CYS A 375 -8.23 7.46 -9.23
N LEU A 376 -8.29 6.88 -8.03
CA LEU A 376 -7.68 5.61 -7.64
C LEU A 376 -8.77 4.56 -7.59
N LEU A 377 -8.70 3.51 -8.39
CA LEU A 377 -9.60 2.38 -8.20
C LEU A 377 -9.10 1.47 -7.07
N CYS A 378 -10.03 0.99 -6.25
CA CYS A 378 -9.72 0.26 -5.04
C CYS A 378 -10.17 -1.20 -5.14
N PRO A 379 -9.28 -2.15 -5.51
CA PRO A 379 -9.60 -3.57 -5.44
C PRO A 379 -9.52 -4.09 -4.00
N TRP A 380 -10.19 -5.25 -3.78
CA TRP A 380 -10.16 -6.01 -2.54
C TRP A 380 -10.06 -7.52 -2.84
N ASP A 381 -10.17 -8.38 -1.85
CA ASP A 381 -10.09 -9.85 -1.96
C ASP A 381 -11.38 -10.52 -2.51
N ARG A 382 -12.11 -9.83 -3.39
CA ARG A 382 -13.38 -10.31 -3.98
C ARG A 382 -13.22 -11.30 -5.13
N GLY A 383 -11.99 -11.65 -5.45
CA GLY A 383 -11.68 -12.65 -6.46
C GLY A 383 -10.97 -12.09 -7.70
N PHE A 384 -10.50 -13.01 -8.52
CA PHE A 384 -9.74 -12.68 -9.73
C PHE A 384 -10.54 -11.80 -10.73
N PRO A 385 -11.85 -12.02 -10.97
CA PRO A 385 -12.62 -11.18 -11.90
C PRO A 385 -12.67 -9.71 -11.48
N GLN A 386 -12.84 -9.42 -10.17
CA GLN A 386 -12.85 -8.06 -9.65
C GLN A 386 -11.48 -7.41 -9.81
N MET A 387 -10.40 -8.11 -9.43
CA MET A 387 -9.05 -7.62 -9.61
C MET A 387 -8.73 -7.32 -11.07
N ARG A 388 -9.14 -8.21 -11.98
CA ARG A 388 -8.97 -8.03 -13.43
C ARG A 388 -9.71 -6.79 -13.92
N ALA A 389 -10.98 -6.62 -13.55
CA ALA A 389 -11.77 -5.45 -13.94
C ALA A 389 -11.10 -4.14 -13.51
N VAL A 390 -10.67 -4.06 -12.25
CA VAL A 390 -10.00 -2.87 -11.70
C VAL A 390 -8.68 -2.58 -12.42
N ILE A 391 -7.76 -3.56 -12.48
CA ILE A 391 -6.43 -3.35 -13.05
C ILE A 391 -6.51 -3.03 -14.55
N SER A 392 -7.40 -3.70 -15.30
CA SER A 392 -7.63 -3.37 -16.72
C SER A 392 -8.15 -1.94 -16.88
N THR A 393 -9.13 -1.53 -16.08
CA THR A 393 -9.67 -0.15 -16.13
C THR A 393 -8.60 0.89 -15.82
N VAL A 394 -7.75 0.66 -14.80
CA VAL A 394 -6.66 1.58 -14.45
C VAL A 394 -5.71 1.79 -15.63
N LYS A 395 -5.37 0.72 -16.35
CA LYS A 395 -4.49 0.79 -17.52
C LYS A 395 -5.14 1.41 -18.73
N GLU A 396 -6.36 0.98 -19.08
CA GLU A 396 -7.11 1.40 -20.27
C GLU A 396 -7.49 2.88 -20.21
N GLN A 397 -7.88 3.37 -19.04
CA GLN A 397 -8.29 4.76 -18.83
C GLN A 397 -7.16 5.67 -18.34
N SER A 398 -5.93 5.14 -18.20
CA SER A 398 -4.77 5.88 -17.70
C SER A 398 -5.06 6.60 -16.37
N LEU A 399 -5.76 5.93 -15.46
CA LEU A 399 -6.04 6.48 -14.13
C LEU A 399 -4.74 6.68 -13.35
N VAL A 400 -4.80 7.51 -12.30
CA VAL A 400 -3.61 7.86 -11.50
C VAL A 400 -2.99 6.63 -10.82
N GLY A 401 -3.75 5.56 -10.61
CA GLY A 401 -3.29 4.30 -10.04
C GLY A 401 -4.39 3.49 -9.38
N PHE A 402 -4.00 2.60 -8.48
CA PHE A 402 -4.92 1.84 -7.64
C PHE A 402 -4.53 1.93 -6.16
N LEU A 403 -5.52 1.72 -5.29
CA LEU A 403 -5.35 1.55 -3.84
C LEU A 403 -5.98 0.22 -3.42
N HIS A 404 -5.17 -0.85 -3.27
CA HIS A 404 -5.66 -2.15 -2.83
C HIS A 404 -6.03 -2.11 -1.35
N THR A 405 -7.29 -2.38 -1.03
CA THR A 405 -7.78 -2.38 0.35
C THR A 405 -7.65 -3.76 0.98
N THR A 406 -7.34 -3.82 2.28
CA THR A 406 -7.18 -5.10 2.99
C THR A 406 -8.27 -5.32 4.05
N TRP A 407 -8.80 -4.26 4.63
CA TRP A 407 -9.80 -4.31 5.71
C TRP A 407 -9.45 -5.38 6.76
N HIS A 408 -10.45 -6.16 7.19
CA HIS A 408 -10.33 -7.22 8.19
C HIS A 408 -9.94 -8.60 7.61
N THR A 409 -9.55 -8.66 6.34
CA THR A 409 -9.26 -9.93 5.64
C THR A 409 -7.79 -10.04 5.24
N LEU A 410 -6.88 -9.53 6.07
CA LEU A 410 -5.46 -9.41 5.71
C LEU A 410 -4.85 -10.73 5.22
N SER A 411 -4.97 -11.81 5.99
CA SER A 411 -4.38 -13.10 5.62
C SER A 411 -4.93 -13.66 4.31
N ARG A 412 -6.25 -13.58 4.10
CA ARG A 412 -6.91 -13.95 2.86
C ARG A 412 -6.56 -13.00 1.71
N GLY A 413 -6.37 -11.73 2.02
CA GLY A 413 -6.10 -10.66 1.06
C GLY A 413 -4.69 -10.66 0.49
N MET A 414 -3.68 -11.21 1.19
CA MET A 414 -2.27 -11.15 0.78
C MET A 414 -1.98 -11.64 -0.64
N PRO A 415 -2.56 -12.76 -1.13
CA PRO A 415 -2.39 -13.17 -2.52
C PRO A 415 -2.94 -12.15 -3.53
N TYR A 416 -3.99 -11.41 -3.19
CA TYR A 416 -4.54 -10.36 -4.04
C TYR A 416 -3.69 -9.09 -4.01
N VAL A 417 -3.08 -8.76 -2.87
CA VAL A 417 -2.04 -7.72 -2.77
C VAL A 417 -0.88 -8.07 -3.71
N THR A 418 -0.42 -9.32 -3.68
CA THR A 418 0.62 -9.81 -4.61
C THR A 418 0.18 -9.68 -6.07
N LEU A 419 -1.04 -10.14 -6.40
CA LEU A 419 -1.58 -10.09 -7.75
C LEU A 419 -1.65 -8.67 -8.31
N ALA A 420 -2.13 -7.70 -7.52
CA ALA A 420 -2.20 -6.29 -7.92
C ALA A 420 -0.80 -5.72 -8.24
N ALA A 421 0.19 -6.06 -7.40
CA ALA A 421 1.56 -5.64 -7.61
C ALA A 421 2.16 -6.19 -8.92
N ILE A 422 2.06 -7.51 -9.12
CA ILE A 422 2.58 -8.19 -10.32
C ILE A 422 1.90 -7.62 -11.58
N SER A 423 0.59 -7.46 -11.53
CA SER A 423 -0.21 -6.94 -12.64
C SER A 423 0.14 -5.49 -13.01
N SER A 424 0.92 -4.79 -12.18
CA SER A 424 1.44 -3.45 -12.52
C SER A 424 2.63 -3.48 -13.47
N PHE A 425 3.26 -4.64 -13.65
CA PHE A 425 4.44 -4.84 -14.48
C PHE A 425 4.16 -5.76 -15.68
N GLU A 426 3.12 -6.57 -15.62
CA GLU A 426 2.72 -7.47 -16.71
C GLU A 426 1.19 -7.50 -16.89
N SER A 427 0.71 -8.21 -17.92
CA SER A 427 -0.73 -8.40 -18.11
C SER A 427 -1.30 -9.29 -17.03
N ILE A 428 -2.40 -8.87 -16.40
CA ILE A 428 -3.11 -9.67 -15.41
C ILE A 428 -3.59 -11.02 -15.97
N ASP A 429 -3.85 -11.10 -17.27
CA ASP A 429 -4.27 -12.34 -17.95
C ASP A 429 -3.19 -13.42 -17.98
N LYS A 430 -1.93 -13.06 -17.69
CA LYS A 430 -0.81 -14.00 -17.55
C LYS A 430 -0.64 -14.51 -16.13
N CYS A 431 -1.37 -13.94 -15.16
CA CYS A 431 -1.26 -14.29 -13.76
C CYS A 431 -2.18 -15.45 -13.40
N GLU A 432 -1.66 -16.39 -12.61
CA GLU A 432 -2.41 -17.52 -12.07
C GLU A 432 -2.47 -17.46 -10.55
N MET A 433 -3.68 -17.60 -9.97
CA MET A 433 -3.87 -17.49 -8.53
C MET A 433 -3.11 -18.55 -7.72
N THR A 434 -2.96 -19.78 -8.23
CA THR A 434 -2.21 -20.84 -7.55
C THR A 434 -0.74 -20.45 -7.42
N GLN A 435 -0.12 -20.00 -8.50
CA GLN A 435 1.26 -19.52 -8.50
C GLN A 435 1.41 -18.28 -7.61
N THR A 436 0.46 -17.34 -7.70
CA THR A 436 0.44 -16.13 -6.86
C THR A 436 0.40 -16.46 -5.38
N ARG A 437 -0.43 -17.42 -4.95
CA ARG A 437 -0.51 -17.88 -3.55
C ARG A 437 0.80 -18.51 -3.07
N THR A 438 1.37 -19.40 -3.88
CA THR A 438 2.65 -20.06 -3.55
C THR A 438 3.77 -19.03 -3.40
N TYR A 439 3.84 -18.08 -4.33
CA TYR A 439 4.83 -17.00 -4.24
C TYR A 439 4.61 -16.10 -3.04
N THR A 440 3.37 -15.72 -2.76
CA THR A 440 3.02 -14.92 -1.57
C THR A 440 3.51 -15.59 -0.30
N ALA A 441 3.27 -16.89 -0.17
CA ALA A 441 3.73 -17.67 0.96
C ALA A 441 5.26 -17.65 1.09
N ALA A 442 5.96 -17.91 0.00
CA ALA A 442 7.43 -17.87 -0.02
C ALA A 442 7.99 -16.49 0.32
N LEU A 443 7.39 -15.43 -0.25
CA LEU A 443 7.83 -14.06 0.00
C LEU A 443 7.63 -13.64 1.45
N LEU A 444 6.49 -13.97 2.05
CA LEU A 444 6.20 -13.68 3.45
C LEU A 444 7.23 -14.29 4.43
N ARG A 445 7.84 -15.41 4.08
CA ARG A 445 8.96 -15.99 4.83
C ARG A 445 10.23 -15.14 4.71
N LYS A 446 10.54 -14.72 3.50
CA LYS A 446 11.78 -13.98 3.19
C LYS A 446 11.78 -12.55 3.76
N VAL A 447 10.61 -11.96 3.99
CA VAL A 447 10.48 -10.60 4.54
C VAL A 447 10.23 -10.55 6.05
N MET A 448 10.34 -11.65 6.76
CA MET A 448 10.20 -11.69 8.21
C MET A 448 11.27 -10.82 8.88
N PRO A 449 10.91 -9.91 9.79
CA PRO A 449 11.88 -9.11 10.53
C PRO A 449 12.76 -9.98 11.42
N THR A 450 14.08 -9.87 11.29
CA THR A 450 15.00 -10.55 12.20
C THR A 450 14.95 -9.87 13.58
N GLY A 451 14.97 -10.67 14.65
CA GLY A 451 14.92 -10.12 16.00
C GLY A 451 13.55 -9.64 16.47
N SER A 452 12.48 -9.89 15.71
CA SER A 452 11.10 -9.76 16.23
C SER A 452 10.95 -10.72 17.44
N ASP A 453 10.04 -10.39 18.36
CA ASP A 453 9.76 -11.28 19.51
C ASP A 453 9.31 -12.66 19.05
N TYR A 454 8.68 -12.72 17.91
CA TYR A 454 8.31 -13.93 17.22
C TYR A 454 9.53 -14.76 16.77
N ALA A 455 10.54 -14.14 16.15
CA ALA A 455 11.79 -14.80 15.80
C ALA A 455 12.61 -15.20 17.02
N LYS A 456 12.62 -14.40 18.08
CA LYS A 456 13.28 -14.70 19.37
C LYS A 456 12.64 -15.86 20.11
N ALA A 457 11.33 -16.04 19.99
CA ALA A 457 10.60 -17.14 20.61
C ALA A 457 10.89 -18.53 19.96
N GLY A 458 11.72 -18.59 18.92
CA GLY A 458 12.05 -19.84 18.22
C GLY A 458 10.92 -20.42 17.36
N TRP A 459 9.84 -19.69 17.21
CA TRP A 459 8.64 -20.10 16.47
C TRP A 459 8.78 -19.94 14.95
N SER A 460 9.82 -19.25 14.50
CA SER A 460 10.07 -18.96 13.09
C SER A 460 10.16 -20.20 12.20
N LYS A 461 10.54 -21.36 12.74
CA LYS A 461 10.62 -22.61 11.99
C LYS A 461 9.31 -23.41 11.98
N ILE A 462 8.53 -23.36 13.04
CA ILE A 462 7.34 -24.23 13.22
C ILE A 462 6.06 -23.58 12.71
N GLN A 463 5.86 -22.31 12.96
CA GLN A 463 4.61 -21.65 12.59
C GLN A 463 4.57 -21.17 11.13
N VAL A 464 5.72 -20.87 10.52
CA VAL A 464 5.74 -20.56 9.10
C VAL A 464 5.27 -21.74 8.25
N ASP A 465 5.48 -22.97 8.73
CA ASP A 465 4.99 -24.18 8.06
C ASP A 465 3.49 -24.44 8.30
N ASN A 466 2.88 -23.82 9.32
CA ASN A 466 1.49 -24.00 9.72
C ASN A 466 0.59 -22.77 9.47
N LEU A 467 1.12 -21.67 8.95
CA LEU A 467 0.36 -20.44 8.66
C LEU A 467 -0.42 -20.50 7.34
N TRP A 468 -0.52 -21.67 6.71
CA TRP A 468 -1.17 -21.87 5.40
C TRP A 468 -2.15 -23.05 5.41
#